data_9ab9b2ef60324ae65be38e5e9273615c
#
_entry.id   9ab9b2ef60324ae65be38e5e9273615c
#
_cell.length_a   1.000
_cell.length_b   1.000
_cell.length_c   1.000
_cell.angle_alpha   90.00
_cell.angle_beta   90.00
_cell.angle_gamma   90.00
#
_symmetry.space_group_name_H-M   'P 1'
#
loop_
_entity.id
_entity.type
_entity.pdbx_description
1 polymer ?
#
loop_
_entity_poly.entity_id
_entity_poly.type
_entity_poly.pdbx_seq_one_letter_code
_entity_poly.pdbx_strand_id
1 'polypeptide(L)'
;VGIAIADVAALLTGRNAGAPAALPWAVSLWGVPRQPVQLYEALAMASGATDVLAAARVVATLADALQGIQHVCATAMTPRDFGPPTAAPREHFATLVDAPPNIAFVFGGERFGLANDDVYRCHQCLSIPAAPGYGSLNLAQAVQLIAYEWRQALGGFAVTSRTAVPALAEALAVQGLLAHWREVLVAIGYLDPTAPKKLMPRLNQALNRARVTGSIVMKRGDRL
;
A
#
# COMPACT_ATOMS: atom_id res chain seq x y z
N VAL A 1 -6.31 22.96 16.26
CA VAL A 1 -7.12 21.92 15.60
C VAL A 1 -6.23 20.75 15.30
N GLY A 2 -6.62 19.58 15.71
CA GLY A 2 -5.89 18.36 15.39
C GLY A 2 -6.84 17.19 15.20
N ILE A 3 -6.31 16.11 14.65
CA ILE A 3 -7.02 14.87 14.39
C ILE A 3 -6.26 13.73 15.07
N ALA A 4 -6.94 12.96 15.92
CA ALA A 4 -6.44 11.69 16.41
C ALA A 4 -7.25 10.57 15.76
N ILE A 5 -6.55 9.64 15.14
CA ILE A 5 -7.13 8.49 14.47
C ILE A 5 -6.58 7.24 15.15
N ALA A 6 -7.48 6.49 15.80
CA ALA A 6 -7.16 5.18 16.32
C ALA A 6 -7.57 4.11 15.30
N ASP A 7 -6.74 3.09 15.15
CA ASP A 7 -6.89 1.98 14.20
C ASP A 7 -7.12 2.42 12.75
N VAL A 8 -6.15 3.15 12.22
CA VAL A 8 -6.15 3.63 10.82
C VAL A 8 -6.27 2.48 9.80
N ALA A 9 -5.89 1.26 10.17
CA ALA A 9 -6.01 0.10 9.27
C ALA A 9 -7.47 -0.22 8.92
N ALA A 10 -8.40 -0.01 9.84
CA ALA A 10 -9.82 -0.17 9.58
C ALA A 10 -10.37 0.93 8.66
N LEU A 11 -9.78 2.12 8.69
CA LEU A 11 -10.17 3.24 7.85
C LEU A 11 -10.00 2.96 6.35
N LEU A 12 -8.97 2.21 5.98
CA LEU A 12 -8.67 1.89 4.57
C LEU A 12 -9.50 0.72 3.99
N THR A 13 -10.24 0.00 4.81
CA THR A 13 -10.71 -1.33 4.42
C THR A 13 -12.19 -1.57 4.50
N GLY A 14 -12.92 -0.67 5.09
CA GLY A 14 -14.38 -0.76 5.16
C GLY A 14 -14.97 -1.99 5.85
N ARG A 15 -14.19 -2.95 6.34
CA ARG A 15 -14.52 -4.05 7.28
C ARG A 15 -13.42 -5.09 7.29
N ASN A 16 -12.88 -5.42 8.45
CA ASN A 16 -12.11 -6.63 8.66
C ASN A 16 -13.06 -7.84 8.77
N ALA A 17 -13.29 -8.56 7.71
CA ALA A 17 -13.84 -9.90 7.81
C ALA A 17 -12.76 -10.80 8.43
N GLY A 18 -12.87 -11.10 9.75
CA GLY A 18 -12.04 -12.11 10.40
C GLY A 18 -11.06 -11.65 11.47
N ALA A 19 -10.97 -10.36 11.79
CA ALA A 19 -10.26 -9.93 13.00
C ALA A 19 -11.13 -10.15 14.25
N PRO A 20 -10.56 -10.56 15.40
CA PRO A 20 -11.28 -10.53 16.66
C PRO A 20 -11.83 -9.11 16.86
N ALA A 21 -13.01 -8.98 17.48
CA ALA A 21 -13.76 -7.74 17.63
C ALA A 21 -12.82 -6.56 17.90
N ALA A 22 -12.33 -5.97 16.82
CA ALA A 22 -11.38 -4.88 16.87
C ALA A 22 -12.08 -3.74 17.57
N LEU A 23 -11.38 -3.13 18.50
CA LEU A 23 -11.80 -1.88 19.13
C LEU A 23 -12.33 -0.96 18.02
N PRO A 24 -13.50 -0.34 18.23
CA PRO A 24 -14.07 0.51 17.21
C PRO A 24 -13.06 1.63 16.92
N TRP A 25 -12.55 1.65 15.68
CA TRP A 25 -11.75 2.77 15.20
C TRP A 25 -12.52 4.06 15.51
N ALA A 26 -11.84 5.04 16.02
CA ALA A 26 -12.44 6.32 16.37
C ALA A 26 -11.62 7.44 15.73
N VAL A 27 -12.29 8.26 14.96
CA VAL A 27 -11.77 9.57 14.57
C VAL A 27 -12.20 10.57 15.62
N SER A 28 -11.25 11.24 16.24
CA SER A 28 -11.51 12.28 17.22
C SER A 28 -10.90 13.59 16.74
N LEU A 29 -11.71 14.62 16.74
CA LEU A 29 -11.31 15.98 16.38
C LEU A 29 -11.32 16.84 17.63
N TRP A 30 -10.29 17.67 17.84
CA TRP A 30 -10.26 18.62 18.94
C TRP A 30 -9.88 20.03 18.43
N GLY A 31 -10.34 21.04 19.17
CA GLY A 31 -10.10 22.44 18.80
C GLY A 31 -10.89 22.91 17.57
N VAL A 32 -11.89 22.17 17.12
CA VAL A 32 -12.74 22.52 16.00
C VAL A 32 -13.96 23.28 16.50
N PRO A 33 -14.28 24.47 15.95
CA PRO A 33 -15.60 25.08 16.18
C PRO A 33 -16.68 24.14 15.62
N ARG A 34 -17.73 23.88 16.43
CA ARG A 34 -18.88 23.07 15.99
C ARG A 34 -19.65 23.83 14.92
N GLN A 35 -19.29 23.64 13.64
CA GLN A 35 -20.08 24.16 12.51
C GLN A 35 -20.61 22.99 11.67
N PRO A 36 -21.92 22.89 11.46
CA PRO A 36 -22.55 21.76 10.77
C PRO A 36 -22.18 21.68 9.26
N VAL A 37 -21.78 22.77 8.63
CA VAL A 37 -21.52 22.83 7.18
C VAL A 37 -20.32 21.95 6.74
N GLN A 38 -19.30 21.83 7.56
CA GLN A 38 -18.10 21.03 7.23
C GLN A 38 -18.36 19.52 7.24
N LEU A 39 -19.40 19.07 7.93
CA LEU A 39 -19.76 17.63 7.98
C LEU A 39 -20.33 17.15 6.63
N TYR A 40 -21.12 17.97 5.96
CA TYR A 40 -21.70 17.61 4.65
C TYR A 40 -20.64 17.53 3.56
N GLU A 41 -19.67 18.43 3.55
CA GLU A 41 -18.54 18.38 2.61
C GLU A 41 -17.67 17.14 2.86
N ALA A 42 -17.38 16.82 4.11
CA ALA A 42 -16.66 15.61 4.48
C ALA A 42 -17.41 14.35 4.06
N LEU A 43 -18.74 14.29 4.22
CA LEU A 43 -19.58 13.18 3.77
C LEU A 43 -19.53 12.99 2.25
N ALA A 44 -19.59 14.08 1.48
CA ALA A 44 -19.48 14.04 0.03
C ALA A 44 -18.13 13.53 -0.47
N MET A 45 -17.05 13.80 0.28
CA MET A 45 -15.68 13.40 -0.04
C MET A 45 -15.30 12.00 0.49
N ALA A 46 -16.14 11.38 1.30
CA ALA A 46 -15.79 10.15 2.03
C ALA A 46 -15.76 8.87 1.18
N SER A 47 -16.06 8.92 -0.11
CA SER A 47 -15.97 7.76 -1.02
C SER A 47 -16.59 6.47 -0.47
N GLY A 48 -17.73 6.56 0.24
CA GLY A 48 -18.40 5.40 0.86
C GLY A 48 -18.01 5.09 2.31
N ALA A 49 -17.03 5.79 2.89
CA ALA A 49 -16.64 5.65 4.31
C ALA A 49 -17.53 6.50 5.25
N THR A 50 -18.84 6.48 5.01
CA THR A 50 -19.82 7.26 5.78
C THR A 50 -19.97 6.77 7.21
N ASP A 51 -19.75 5.51 7.47
CA ASP A 51 -19.70 4.88 8.78
C ASP A 51 -18.57 5.44 9.65
N VAL A 52 -17.42 5.73 9.06
CA VAL A 52 -16.27 6.38 9.70
C VAL A 52 -16.66 7.76 10.22
N LEU A 53 -17.29 8.55 9.37
CA LEU A 53 -17.72 9.90 9.72
C LEU A 53 -18.85 9.89 10.76
N ALA A 54 -19.80 8.95 10.66
CA ALA A 54 -20.88 8.82 11.61
C ALA A 54 -20.40 8.50 13.03
N ALA A 55 -19.29 7.75 13.14
CA ALA A 55 -18.66 7.42 14.42
C ALA A 55 -17.61 8.45 14.88
N ALA A 56 -17.29 9.46 14.08
CA ALA A 56 -16.34 10.49 14.44
C ALA A 56 -16.80 11.30 15.66
N ARG A 57 -15.89 11.54 16.60
CA ARG A 57 -16.16 12.29 17.81
C ARG A 57 -15.49 13.66 17.77
N VAL A 58 -16.21 14.67 18.19
CA VAL A 58 -15.63 15.99 18.46
C VAL A 58 -15.47 16.13 19.98
N VAL A 59 -14.25 16.21 20.45
CA VAL A 59 -13.87 16.28 21.86
C VAL A 59 -13.22 17.61 22.21
N ALA A 60 -13.16 17.94 23.48
CA ALA A 60 -12.62 19.22 23.92
C ALA A 60 -11.09 19.24 23.86
N THR A 61 -10.44 18.14 24.23
CA THR A 61 -8.98 18.07 24.38
C THR A 61 -8.41 16.81 23.71
N LEU A 62 -7.10 16.83 23.44
CA LEU A 62 -6.37 15.64 22.99
C LEU A 62 -6.45 14.52 24.03
N ALA A 63 -6.41 14.82 25.33
CA ALA A 63 -6.53 13.82 26.39
C ALA A 63 -7.84 13.04 26.31
N ASP A 64 -8.95 13.71 25.99
CA ASP A 64 -10.25 13.06 25.81
C ASP A 64 -10.25 12.12 24.58
N ALA A 65 -9.50 12.51 23.53
CA ALA A 65 -9.37 11.68 22.34
C ALA A 65 -8.53 10.41 22.56
N LEU A 66 -7.60 10.45 23.51
CA LEU A 66 -6.63 9.38 23.76
C LEU A 66 -7.06 8.38 24.86
N GLN A 67 -8.27 8.47 25.37
CA GLN A 67 -8.76 7.52 26.37
C GLN A 67 -8.71 6.08 25.85
N GLY A 68 -8.07 5.17 26.61
CA GLY A 68 -7.91 3.76 26.26
C GLY A 68 -6.80 3.46 25.23
N ILE A 69 -6.06 4.45 24.80
CA ILE A 69 -4.93 4.30 23.88
C ILE A 69 -3.66 3.99 24.67
N GLN A 70 -2.93 2.98 24.22
CA GLN A 70 -1.69 2.50 24.85
C GLN A 70 -0.44 3.10 24.20
N HIS A 71 -0.50 3.38 22.89
CA HIS A 71 0.62 3.93 22.16
C HIS A 71 0.17 5.08 21.27
N VAL A 72 0.80 6.23 21.42
CA VAL A 72 0.44 7.45 20.70
C VAL A 72 1.60 7.92 19.86
N CYS A 73 1.37 8.07 18.55
CA CYS A 73 2.33 8.56 17.59
C CYS A 73 1.92 9.94 17.08
N ALA A 74 2.75 10.95 17.30
CA ALA A 74 2.62 12.24 16.62
C ALA A 74 3.14 12.13 15.19
N THR A 75 2.53 12.84 14.25
CA THR A 75 3.09 13.04 12.90
C THR A 75 3.64 14.44 12.79
N ALA A 76 4.96 14.53 12.65
CA ALA A 76 5.63 15.83 12.52
C ALA A 76 6.87 15.69 11.65
N MET A 77 7.11 16.70 10.80
CA MET A 77 8.29 16.78 9.95
C MET A 77 9.55 17.11 10.76
N THR A 78 9.44 18.00 11.72
CA THR A 78 10.57 18.53 12.47
C THR A 78 10.59 17.92 13.87
N PRO A 79 11.73 17.32 14.29
CA PRO A 79 11.93 16.90 15.67
C PRO A 79 11.74 18.07 16.64
N ARG A 80 11.32 17.80 17.84
CA ARG A 80 11.15 18.77 18.91
C ARG A 80 12.20 18.54 19.98
N ASP A 81 12.79 19.63 20.47
CA ASP A 81 13.63 19.57 21.69
C ASP A 81 12.80 18.99 22.82
N PHE A 82 13.34 17.99 23.52
CA PHE A 82 12.65 17.26 24.58
C PHE A 82 11.39 16.49 24.13
N GLY A 83 11.16 16.34 22.82
CA GLY A 83 10.06 15.54 22.26
C GLY A 83 10.34 14.03 22.29
N PRO A 84 9.36 13.22 21.93
CA PRO A 84 9.54 11.77 21.80
C PRO A 84 10.56 11.43 20.69
N PRO A 85 11.13 10.22 20.74
CA PRO A 85 12.01 9.74 19.68
C PRO A 85 11.36 9.89 18.30
N THR A 86 12.17 10.19 17.28
CA THR A 86 11.69 10.31 15.90
C THR A 86 12.13 9.11 15.10
N ALA A 87 11.20 8.52 14.34
CA ALA A 87 11.48 7.42 13.42
C ALA A 87 10.64 7.54 12.13
N ALA A 88 11.08 6.85 11.08
CA ALA A 88 10.26 6.66 9.91
C ALA A 88 9.09 5.71 10.23
N PRO A 89 7.88 5.92 9.64
CA PRO A 89 6.71 5.09 9.93
C PRO A 89 6.97 3.59 9.75
N ARG A 90 7.57 3.20 8.63
CA ARG A 90 7.87 1.80 8.31
C ARG A 90 8.77 1.13 9.34
N GLU A 91 9.81 1.83 9.77
CA GLU A 91 10.78 1.32 10.76
C GLU A 91 10.12 1.15 12.13
N HIS A 92 9.38 2.17 12.55
CA HIS A 92 8.69 2.13 13.85
C HIS A 92 7.61 1.04 13.89
N PHE A 93 6.79 0.94 12.86
CA PHE A 93 5.69 -0.02 12.82
C PHE A 93 6.17 -1.47 12.82
N ALA A 94 7.33 -1.76 12.23
CA ALA A 94 7.93 -3.07 12.27
C ALA A 94 8.22 -3.55 13.71
N THR A 95 8.39 -2.64 14.66
CA THR A 95 8.62 -2.98 16.08
C THR A 95 7.35 -3.30 16.86
N LEU A 96 6.18 -3.02 16.29
CA LEU A 96 4.89 -3.14 16.97
C LEU A 96 4.05 -4.34 16.50
N VAL A 97 4.47 -5.04 15.45
CA VAL A 97 3.61 -6.04 14.77
C VAL A 97 3.37 -7.31 15.58
N ASP A 98 4.31 -7.72 16.42
CA ASP A 98 4.21 -8.96 17.19
C ASP A 98 3.18 -8.87 18.32
N ALA A 99 2.95 -7.67 18.87
CA ALA A 99 1.96 -7.39 19.88
C ALA A 99 1.41 -5.98 19.68
N PRO A 100 0.56 -5.76 18.68
CA PRO A 100 0.10 -4.42 18.35
C PRO A 100 -0.72 -3.83 19.50
N PRO A 101 -0.31 -2.68 20.06
CA PRO A 101 -1.07 -1.99 21.10
C PRO A 101 -2.30 -1.29 20.49
N ASN A 102 -3.20 -0.82 21.37
CA ASN A 102 -4.16 0.18 20.96
C ASN A 102 -3.41 1.46 20.59
N ILE A 103 -3.27 1.72 19.32
CA ILE A 103 -2.45 2.81 18.79
C ILE A 103 -3.32 3.96 18.30
N ALA A 104 -2.87 5.19 18.54
CA ALA A 104 -3.43 6.38 17.93
C ALA A 104 -2.36 7.18 17.19
N PHE A 105 -2.74 7.69 16.04
CA PHE A 105 -1.95 8.59 15.23
C PHE A 105 -2.52 10.00 15.34
N VAL A 106 -1.68 10.95 15.73
CA VAL A 106 -2.05 12.34 16.00
C VAL A 106 -1.49 13.22 14.90
N PHE A 107 -2.38 13.96 14.24
CA PHE A 107 -2.05 14.85 13.14
C PHE A 107 -2.40 16.29 13.51
N GLY A 108 -1.57 17.22 13.15
CA GLY A 108 -1.83 18.64 13.31
C GLY A 108 -2.62 19.25 12.16
N GLY A 109 -3.13 20.44 12.37
CA GLY A 109 -3.75 21.23 11.29
C GLY A 109 -2.72 21.62 10.21
N GLU A 110 -3.19 21.79 8.97
CA GLU A 110 -2.31 22.09 7.81
C GLU A 110 -1.47 23.34 7.98
N ARG A 111 -2.00 24.35 8.65
CA ARG A 111 -1.33 25.66 8.76
C ARG A 111 -0.23 25.71 9.82
N PHE A 112 -0.42 25.07 10.96
CA PHE A 112 0.46 25.20 12.12
C PHE A 112 1.03 23.87 12.64
N GLY A 113 0.59 22.76 12.08
CA GLY A 113 0.96 21.43 12.58
C GLY A 113 0.43 21.14 13.97
N LEU A 114 1.15 20.32 14.73
CA LEU A 114 0.88 20.00 16.14
C LEU A 114 1.56 21.01 17.06
N ALA A 115 0.87 21.38 18.13
CA ALA A 115 1.47 22.13 19.21
C ALA A 115 2.53 21.28 19.94
N ASN A 116 3.54 21.91 20.52
CA ASN A 116 4.59 21.19 21.23
C ASN A 116 4.04 20.37 22.40
N ASP A 117 3.08 20.92 23.15
CA ASP A 117 2.44 20.24 24.28
C ASP A 117 1.71 18.96 23.85
N ASP A 118 1.13 18.93 22.65
CA ASP A 118 0.49 17.74 22.10
C ASP A 118 1.54 16.70 21.67
N VAL A 119 2.66 17.13 21.08
CA VAL A 119 3.76 16.24 20.69
C VAL A 119 4.43 15.63 21.93
N TYR A 120 4.61 16.38 23.01
CA TYR A 120 5.23 15.90 24.26
C TYR A 120 4.40 14.82 24.97
N ARG A 121 3.12 14.73 24.67
CA ARG A 121 2.21 13.66 25.18
C ARG A 121 2.30 12.37 24.41
N CYS A 122 2.99 12.37 23.27
CA CYS A 122 3.11 11.19 22.40
C CYS A 122 4.31 10.34 22.81
N HIS A 123 4.27 9.05 22.48
CA HIS A 123 5.35 8.11 22.76
C HIS A 123 6.39 8.09 21.63
N GLN A 124 5.96 8.41 20.41
CA GLN A 124 6.79 8.42 19.21
C GLN A 124 6.43 9.62 18.32
N CYS A 125 7.41 10.16 17.63
CA CYS A 125 7.22 11.12 16.55
C CYS A 125 7.51 10.40 15.23
N LEU A 126 6.53 10.38 14.34
CA LEU A 126 6.67 9.80 13.00
C LEU A 126 7.03 10.90 12.00
N SER A 127 8.19 10.79 11.40
CA SER A 127 8.61 11.65 10.30
C SER A 127 8.53 10.88 8.99
N ILE A 128 7.63 11.30 8.11
CA ILE A 128 7.47 10.68 6.79
C ILE A 128 8.66 11.10 5.93
N PRO A 129 9.46 10.17 5.39
CA PRO A 129 10.57 10.51 4.53
C PRO A 129 10.11 11.31 3.31
N ALA A 130 10.68 12.48 3.12
CA ALA A 130 10.37 13.39 2.02
C ALA A 130 11.66 13.98 1.45
N ALA A 131 11.56 14.63 0.27
CA ALA A 131 12.71 15.26 -0.35
C ALA A 131 13.25 16.41 0.51
N PRO A 132 14.58 16.61 0.58
CA PRO A 132 15.16 17.73 1.27
C PRO A 132 14.56 19.06 0.77
N GLY A 133 14.10 19.89 1.69
CA GLY A 133 13.48 21.18 1.39
C GLY A 133 11.96 21.13 1.13
N TYR A 134 11.35 19.96 1.00
CA TYR A 134 9.90 19.78 0.78
C TYR A 134 9.31 18.77 1.76
N GLY A 135 9.60 18.90 3.03
CA GLY A 135 9.19 17.94 4.06
C GLY A 135 7.72 18.05 4.49
N SER A 136 7.02 19.13 4.17
CA SER A 136 5.62 19.32 4.56
C SER A 136 4.69 18.65 3.55
N LEU A 137 3.89 17.71 4.02
CA LEU A 137 2.85 17.05 3.24
C LEU A 137 1.48 17.66 3.56
N ASN A 138 0.59 17.64 2.58
CA ASN A 138 -0.82 17.87 2.83
C ASN A 138 -1.35 16.85 3.86
N LEU A 139 -2.26 17.31 4.73
CA LEU A 139 -2.77 16.48 5.83
C LEU A 139 -3.37 15.16 5.35
N ALA A 140 -4.19 15.18 4.30
CA ALA A 140 -4.80 13.96 3.77
C ALA A 140 -3.75 12.98 3.23
N GLN A 141 -2.70 13.48 2.59
CA GLN A 141 -1.57 12.67 2.13
C GLN A 141 -0.81 12.05 3.31
N ALA A 142 -0.55 12.81 4.35
CA ALA A 142 0.11 12.31 5.55
C ALA A 142 -0.72 11.21 6.22
N VAL A 143 -2.02 11.41 6.38
CA VAL A 143 -2.95 10.40 6.91
C VAL A 143 -2.91 9.13 6.06
N GLN A 144 -2.99 9.27 4.74
CA GLN A 144 -2.98 8.12 3.82
C GLN A 144 -1.68 7.32 3.89
N LEU A 145 -0.53 8.00 3.96
CA LEU A 145 0.77 7.33 4.05
C LEU A 145 0.94 6.58 5.38
N ILE A 146 0.59 7.20 6.50
CA ILE A 146 0.64 6.56 7.81
C ILE A 146 -0.30 5.34 7.84
N ALA A 147 -1.51 5.49 7.35
CA ALA A 147 -2.49 4.42 7.28
C ALA A 147 -1.99 3.24 6.41
N TYR A 148 -1.42 3.55 5.25
CA TYR A 148 -0.86 2.56 4.35
C TYR A 148 0.31 1.79 4.98
N GLU A 149 1.29 2.50 5.56
CA GLU A 149 2.45 1.88 6.20
C GLU A 149 2.05 1.02 7.40
N TRP A 150 1.10 1.49 8.23
CA TRP A 150 0.57 0.71 9.32
C TRP A 150 -0.12 -0.57 8.83
N ARG A 151 -0.96 -0.45 7.79
CA ARG A 151 -1.62 -1.62 7.21
C ARG A 151 -0.62 -2.60 6.59
N GLN A 152 0.43 -2.12 5.93
CA GLN A 152 1.49 -2.98 5.39
C GLN A 152 2.23 -3.72 6.52
N ALA A 153 2.53 -3.05 7.62
CA ALA A 153 3.14 -3.68 8.79
C ALA A 153 2.26 -4.81 9.36
N LEU A 154 0.95 -4.63 9.42
CA LEU A 154 -0.01 -5.66 9.85
C LEU A 154 -0.26 -6.79 8.83
N GLY A 155 0.53 -6.88 7.78
CA GLY A 155 0.44 -7.94 6.75
C GLY A 155 -0.29 -7.52 5.47
N GLY A 156 -0.71 -6.27 5.33
CA GLY A 156 -1.34 -5.74 4.12
C GLY A 156 -2.68 -6.40 3.78
N PHE A 157 -3.06 -6.27 2.52
CA PHE A 157 -4.17 -7.00 1.91
C PHE A 157 -3.70 -7.79 0.71
N ALA A 158 -4.14 -9.02 0.58
CA ALA A 158 -3.85 -9.82 -0.60
C ALA A 158 -4.53 -9.20 -1.83
N VAL A 159 -3.74 -8.97 -2.86
CA VAL A 159 -4.27 -8.60 -4.17
C VAL A 159 -4.53 -9.87 -4.96
N THR A 160 -5.80 -10.15 -5.21
CA THR A 160 -6.18 -11.27 -6.06
C THR A 160 -6.03 -10.85 -7.52
N SER A 161 -5.13 -11.51 -8.24
CA SER A 161 -5.03 -11.33 -9.69
C SER A 161 -6.31 -11.83 -10.35
N ARG A 162 -6.98 -10.96 -11.12
CA ARG A 162 -8.15 -11.34 -11.92
C ARG A 162 -7.76 -11.88 -13.30
N THR A 163 -6.50 -11.73 -13.67
CA THR A 163 -5.99 -12.23 -14.95
C THR A 163 -5.17 -13.48 -14.66
N ALA A 164 -5.56 -14.59 -15.29
CA ALA A 164 -4.76 -15.81 -15.23
C ALA A 164 -3.37 -15.51 -15.79
N VAL A 165 -2.33 -15.84 -15.03
CA VAL A 165 -0.97 -15.80 -15.53
C VAL A 165 -0.80 -17.02 -16.44
N PRO A 166 -0.58 -16.86 -17.76
CA PRO A 166 -0.41 -17.97 -18.66
C PRO A 166 0.77 -18.85 -18.21
N ALA A 167 0.58 -20.16 -18.16
CA ALA A 167 1.66 -21.07 -17.86
C ALA A 167 2.77 -20.97 -18.92
N LEU A 168 4.01 -21.03 -18.49
CA LEU A 168 5.14 -21.09 -19.39
C LEU A 168 5.07 -22.36 -20.25
N ALA A 169 5.50 -22.28 -21.50
CA ALA A 169 5.60 -23.44 -22.36
C ALA A 169 6.64 -24.42 -21.81
N GLU A 170 6.32 -25.71 -21.87
CA GLU A 170 7.28 -26.76 -21.54
C GLU A 170 8.47 -26.73 -22.51
N ALA A 171 9.65 -27.06 -22.01
CA ALA A 171 10.88 -27.04 -22.82
C ALA A 171 10.75 -27.91 -24.10
N LEU A 172 10.09 -29.05 -23.99
CA LEU A 172 9.85 -29.96 -25.11
C LEU A 172 8.94 -29.32 -26.18
N ALA A 173 7.93 -28.57 -25.76
CA ALA A 173 7.02 -27.87 -26.66
C ALA A 173 7.77 -26.73 -27.42
N VAL A 174 8.66 -26.00 -26.75
CA VAL A 174 9.52 -24.98 -27.39
C VAL A 174 10.46 -25.61 -28.39
N GLN A 175 11.04 -26.78 -28.07
CA GLN A 175 11.89 -27.52 -29.02
C GLN A 175 11.09 -28.01 -30.23
N GLY A 176 9.86 -28.49 -30.04
CA GLY A 176 8.96 -28.85 -31.11
C GLY A 176 8.62 -27.72 -32.07
N LEU A 177 8.38 -26.50 -31.49
CA LEU A 177 8.17 -25.29 -32.27
C LEU A 177 9.41 -24.94 -33.12
N LEU A 178 10.58 -25.01 -32.52
CA LEU A 178 11.84 -24.73 -33.24
C LEU A 178 12.12 -25.76 -34.35
N ALA A 179 11.84 -27.03 -34.10
CA ALA A 179 11.96 -28.08 -35.13
C ALA A 179 11.01 -27.81 -36.31
N HIS A 180 9.75 -27.48 -36.03
CA HIS A 180 8.77 -27.12 -37.04
C HIS A 180 9.19 -25.86 -37.83
N TRP A 181 9.69 -24.83 -37.18
CA TRP A 181 10.21 -23.64 -37.86
C TRP A 181 11.36 -23.97 -38.76
N ARG A 182 12.27 -24.85 -38.33
CA ARG A 182 13.38 -25.30 -39.18
C ARG A 182 12.88 -25.97 -40.44
N GLU A 183 11.93 -26.88 -40.35
CA GLU A 183 11.32 -27.58 -41.50
C GLU A 183 10.70 -26.58 -42.48
N VAL A 184 9.90 -25.64 -41.95
CA VAL A 184 9.27 -24.61 -42.80
C VAL A 184 10.32 -23.72 -43.49
N LEU A 185 11.31 -23.26 -42.73
CA LEU A 185 12.36 -22.39 -43.27
C LEU A 185 13.21 -23.08 -44.35
N VAL A 186 13.42 -24.39 -44.25
CA VAL A 186 14.06 -25.19 -45.29
C VAL A 186 13.14 -25.33 -46.51
N ALA A 187 11.85 -25.66 -46.27
CA ALA A 187 10.89 -25.87 -47.36
C ALA A 187 10.68 -24.64 -48.23
N ILE A 188 10.73 -23.43 -47.64
CA ILE A 188 10.63 -22.15 -48.40
C ILE A 188 11.97 -21.66 -48.96
N GLY A 189 13.05 -22.43 -48.79
CA GLY A 189 14.39 -22.07 -49.31
C GLY A 189 15.11 -20.96 -48.56
N TYR A 190 14.59 -20.56 -47.37
CA TYR A 190 15.22 -19.51 -46.56
C TYR A 190 16.42 -20.02 -45.75
N LEU A 191 16.35 -21.26 -45.26
CA LEU A 191 17.41 -21.94 -44.52
C LEU A 191 18.04 -23.04 -45.37
N ASP A 192 19.30 -22.86 -45.68
CA ASP A 192 20.08 -23.92 -46.34
C ASP A 192 20.50 -24.97 -45.28
N PRO A 193 20.06 -26.23 -45.41
CA PRO A 193 20.42 -27.27 -44.43
C PRO A 193 21.90 -27.63 -44.45
N THR A 194 22.61 -27.35 -45.55
CA THR A 194 24.06 -27.62 -45.71
C THR A 194 24.92 -26.50 -45.12
N ALA A 195 24.35 -25.28 -45.00
CA ALA A 195 25.00 -24.11 -44.46
C ALA A 195 24.07 -23.29 -43.51
N PRO A 196 23.59 -23.88 -42.39
CA PRO A 196 22.47 -23.33 -41.61
C PRO A 196 22.79 -22.05 -40.84
N LYS A 197 24.03 -21.58 -40.88
CA LYS A 197 24.51 -20.38 -40.16
C LYS A 197 24.08 -20.41 -38.68
N LYS A 198 23.78 -19.23 -38.08
CA LYS A 198 23.39 -19.11 -36.67
C LYS A 198 21.92 -18.76 -36.47
N LEU A 199 21.04 -19.00 -37.47
CA LEU A 199 19.62 -18.61 -37.38
C LEU A 199 18.88 -19.36 -36.27
N MET A 200 18.93 -20.70 -36.30
CA MET A 200 18.23 -21.51 -35.30
C MET A 200 18.71 -21.28 -33.84
N PRO A 201 20.03 -21.21 -33.59
CA PRO A 201 20.50 -20.77 -32.27
C PRO A 201 19.99 -19.41 -31.82
N ARG A 202 19.86 -18.42 -32.70
CA ARG A 202 19.32 -17.09 -32.38
C ARG A 202 17.84 -17.15 -32.08
N LEU A 203 17.05 -17.92 -32.83
CA LEU A 203 15.63 -18.12 -32.57
C LEU A 203 15.42 -18.80 -31.21
N ASN A 204 16.18 -19.85 -30.91
CA ASN A 204 16.14 -20.50 -29.60
C ASN A 204 16.46 -19.51 -28.45
N GLN A 205 17.50 -18.69 -28.63
CA GLN A 205 17.85 -17.67 -27.64
C GLN A 205 16.71 -16.65 -27.46
N ALA A 206 16.08 -16.22 -28.55
CA ALA A 206 14.97 -15.27 -28.51
C ALA A 206 13.77 -15.84 -27.75
N LEU A 207 13.36 -17.09 -28.03
CA LEU A 207 12.25 -17.77 -27.34
C LEU A 207 12.55 -17.98 -25.85
N ASN A 208 13.77 -18.37 -25.50
CA ASN A 208 14.17 -18.54 -24.10
C ASN A 208 14.14 -17.22 -23.33
N ARG A 209 14.55 -16.11 -23.94
CA ARG A 209 14.47 -14.77 -23.32
C ARG A 209 13.04 -14.26 -23.22
N ALA A 210 12.20 -14.54 -24.21
CA ALA A 210 10.81 -14.12 -24.25
C ALA A 210 9.93 -14.87 -23.24
N ARG A 211 10.41 -15.94 -22.61
CA ARG A 211 9.64 -16.77 -21.66
C ARG A 211 8.27 -17.13 -22.24
N VAL A 212 8.25 -17.73 -23.42
CA VAL A 212 7.03 -18.03 -24.18
C VAL A 212 6.06 -18.89 -23.36
N THR A 213 4.78 -18.59 -23.52
CA THR A 213 3.69 -19.32 -22.84
C THR A 213 3.17 -20.46 -23.72
N GLY A 214 2.50 -21.44 -23.10
CA GLY A 214 1.93 -22.59 -23.80
C GLY A 214 0.97 -22.23 -24.94
N SER A 215 0.28 -21.10 -24.84
CA SER A 215 -0.64 -20.61 -25.85
C SER A 215 0.07 -20.17 -27.16
N ILE A 216 1.35 -19.84 -27.10
CA ILE A 216 2.15 -19.47 -28.30
C ILE A 216 2.68 -20.71 -29.00
N VAL A 217 2.85 -21.82 -28.28
CA VAL A 217 3.39 -23.08 -28.76
C VAL A 217 2.25 -24.09 -28.98
N MET A 218 1.24 -23.73 -29.77
CA MET A 218 0.14 -24.64 -30.04
C MET A 218 0.64 -25.85 -30.85
N LYS A 219 0.39 -27.05 -30.34
CA LYS A 219 0.62 -28.30 -31.08
C LYS A 219 -0.28 -28.36 -32.30
N ARG A 220 0.29 -28.70 -33.46
CA ARG A 220 -0.43 -29.07 -34.67
C ARG A 220 -1.16 -30.39 -34.38
N GLY A 221 -2.43 -30.33 -34.01
CA GLY A 221 -3.23 -31.55 -33.75
C GLY A 221 -4.38 -31.35 -32.77
N ASP A 222 -4.35 -30.40 -31.90
CA ASP A 222 -5.44 -30.10 -30.97
C ASP A 222 -6.42 -29.07 -31.58
N ARG A 223 -7.02 -29.41 -32.72
CA ARG A 223 -8.32 -28.82 -33.10
C ARG A 223 -9.40 -29.72 -32.52
N LEU A 224 -10.10 -29.17 -31.54
CA LEU A 224 -11.43 -29.66 -31.16
C LEU A 224 -12.36 -29.70 -32.35
#